data_ab09c0645e3972f4cee1234a29f1ec34
#
_entry.id   ab09c0645e3972f4cee1234a29f1ec34
#
_cell.length_a   1.000
_cell.length_b   1.000
_cell.length_c   1.000
_cell.angle_alpha   90.00
_cell.angle_beta   90.00
_cell.angle_gamma   90.00
#
_symmetry.space_group_name_H-M   'P 1'
#
loop_
_entity.id
_entity.type
_entity.pdbx_description
1 polymer ?
#
loop_
_entity_poly.entity_id
_entity_poly.type
_entity_poly.pdbx_seq_one_letter_code
_entity_poly.pdbx_strand_id
1 'polypeptide(L)'
;VEGLVFANMRVADFNGAGIRLEHGSLAISQSWFRDSQQGVLTGADPDGSLTIDKSTFSRLGTCEGPGGCAHSVYAGDLAAVTVTRSRFEAGRGGHYLKSRAEKIAVLGNSFDDSAGRATNYMIDLPGGASGRIADNWFVQGANKENHSAFITVAPEGKAHSSAGLVIENNDARFAPGVSWPSTFVADWSGDPLKIGANTLAAKLAVKERR
;
A
#
# COMPACT_ATOMS: atom_id res chain seq x y z
N VAL A 1 -17.78 9.51 -0.19
CA VAL A 1 -17.84 9.15 1.24
C VAL A 1 -16.96 10.11 2.00
N GLU A 2 -17.50 10.74 3.05
CA GLU A 2 -16.76 11.74 3.83
C GLU A 2 -17.13 11.69 5.31
N GLY A 3 -16.12 11.84 6.20
CA GLY A 3 -16.31 12.00 7.64
C GLY A 3 -16.89 10.77 8.35
N LEU A 4 -16.71 9.57 7.84
CA LEU A 4 -17.29 8.34 8.40
C LEU A 4 -16.24 7.47 9.11
N VAL A 5 -16.72 6.67 10.06
CA VAL A 5 -15.92 5.63 10.72
C VAL A 5 -16.45 4.25 10.31
N PHE A 6 -15.58 3.40 9.79
CA PHE A 6 -15.85 2.00 9.47
C PHE A 6 -15.04 1.12 10.43
N ALA A 7 -15.70 0.28 11.20
CA ALA A 7 -15.03 -0.52 12.21
C ALA A 7 -15.65 -1.92 12.36
N ASN A 8 -14.81 -2.90 12.73
CA ASN A 8 -15.20 -4.26 13.08
C ASN A 8 -15.88 -5.04 11.94
N MET A 9 -15.54 -4.71 10.69
CA MET A 9 -16.04 -5.43 9.52
C MET A 9 -15.36 -6.79 9.41
N ARG A 10 -16.15 -7.85 9.55
CA ARG A 10 -15.67 -9.24 9.52
C ARG A 10 -16.66 -10.12 8.80
N VAL A 11 -16.17 -11.01 7.97
CA VAL A 11 -16.90 -12.05 7.27
C VAL A 11 -16.14 -13.37 7.34
N ALA A 12 -16.82 -14.47 7.12
CA ALA A 12 -16.26 -15.82 7.30
C ALA A 12 -15.12 -16.13 6.30
N ASP A 13 -15.10 -15.49 5.15
CA ASP A 13 -14.05 -15.63 4.13
C ASP A 13 -12.85 -14.69 4.33
N PHE A 14 -12.81 -13.95 5.44
CA PHE A 14 -11.74 -13.01 5.83
C PHE A 14 -11.57 -11.79 4.90
N ASN A 15 -12.60 -11.44 4.13
CA ASN A 15 -12.60 -10.26 3.23
C ASN A 15 -13.51 -9.12 3.72
N GLY A 16 -13.84 -9.06 5.00
CA GLY A 16 -14.69 -8.02 5.58
C GLY A 16 -14.11 -6.63 5.44
N ALA A 17 -14.59 -5.88 4.45
CA ALA A 17 -14.14 -4.52 4.13
C ALA A 17 -15.11 -3.45 4.64
N GLY A 18 -14.56 -2.29 5.04
CA GLY A 18 -15.38 -1.12 5.36
C GLY A 18 -16.17 -0.64 4.14
N ILE A 19 -15.54 -0.64 2.97
CA ILE A 19 -16.19 -0.38 1.69
C ILE A 19 -15.74 -1.44 0.69
N ARG A 20 -16.70 -2.03 -0.02
CA ARG A 20 -16.47 -2.85 -1.20
C ARG A 20 -17.05 -2.15 -2.42
N LEU A 21 -16.20 -1.86 -3.41
CA LEU A 21 -16.58 -1.26 -4.69
C LEU A 21 -16.44 -2.31 -5.79
N GLU A 22 -17.52 -2.64 -6.47
CA GLU A 22 -17.47 -3.59 -7.59
C GLU A 22 -17.16 -2.88 -8.91
N HIS A 23 -17.79 -1.73 -9.16
CA HIS A 23 -17.63 -0.94 -10.39
C HIS A 23 -17.71 0.56 -10.13
N GLY A 24 -17.16 1.36 -11.06
CA GLY A 24 -17.20 2.81 -11.05
C GLY A 24 -16.07 3.45 -10.23
N SER A 25 -16.32 4.66 -9.78
CA SER A 25 -15.34 5.45 -9.07
C SER A 25 -15.76 5.74 -7.63
N LEU A 26 -14.79 5.75 -6.73
CA LEU A 26 -15.00 6.02 -5.31
C LEU A 26 -14.07 7.13 -4.83
N ALA A 27 -14.65 8.15 -4.21
CA ALA A 27 -13.90 9.17 -3.47
C ALA A 27 -14.17 9.04 -1.97
N ILE A 28 -13.10 8.98 -1.18
CA ILE A 28 -13.12 8.89 0.27
C ILE A 28 -12.32 10.06 0.84
N SER A 29 -12.91 10.80 1.76
CA SER A 29 -12.21 11.86 2.48
C SER A 29 -12.52 11.84 3.97
N GLN A 30 -11.54 12.28 4.79
CA GLN A 30 -11.71 12.52 6.23
C GLN A 30 -12.37 11.35 6.99
N SER A 31 -12.12 10.12 6.54
CA SER A 31 -12.76 8.91 7.07
C SER A 31 -11.76 8.02 7.81
N TRP A 32 -12.27 7.21 8.74
CA TRP A 32 -11.45 6.31 9.54
C TRP A 32 -11.89 4.86 9.38
N PHE A 33 -10.98 4.02 8.90
CA PHE A 33 -11.16 2.57 8.78
C PHE A 33 -10.31 1.90 9.86
N ARG A 34 -10.93 1.08 10.70
CA ARG A 34 -10.21 0.45 11.80
C ARG A 34 -10.76 -0.91 12.21
N ASP A 35 -9.90 -1.72 12.82
CA ASP A 35 -10.28 -2.97 13.50
C ASP A 35 -11.08 -3.94 12.61
N SER A 36 -10.82 -3.94 11.31
CA SER A 36 -11.53 -4.73 10.30
C SER A 36 -10.56 -5.64 9.54
N GLN A 37 -11.08 -6.61 8.80
CA GLN A 37 -10.26 -7.47 7.95
C GLN A 37 -9.67 -6.69 6.77
N GLN A 38 -10.44 -5.73 6.21
CA GLN A 38 -9.94 -4.77 5.22
C GLN A 38 -10.54 -3.38 5.46
N GLY A 39 -9.89 -2.34 4.96
CA GLY A 39 -10.47 -1.00 4.92
C GLY A 39 -11.30 -0.82 3.66
N VAL A 40 -10.67 -0.88 2.50
CA VAL A 40 -11.29 -0.76 1.17
C VAL A 40 -10.86 -1.94 0.31
N LEU A 41 -11.83 -2.53 -0.37
CA LEU A 41 -11.64 -3.60 -1.35
C LEU A 41 -12.35 -3.22 -2.64
N THR A 42 -11.65 -3.22 -3.78
CA THR A 42 -12.33 -3.01 -5.07
C THR A 42 -12.22 -4.24 -5.97
N GLY A 43 -13.22 -4.42 -6.83
CA GLY A 43 -13.15 -5.27 -8.00
C GLY A 43 -12.23 -4.68 -9.07
N ALA A 44 -12.15 -5.37 -10.21
CA ALA A 44 -11.49 -4.87 -11.40
C ALA A 44 -12.49 -4.05 -12.24
N ASP A 45 -12.13 -2.82 -12.55
CA ASP A 45 -12.86 -1.93 -13.45
C ASP A 45 -11.89 -0.94 -14.11
N PRO A 46 -11.37 -1.24 -15.30
CA PRO A 46 -10.36 -0.42 -15.96
C PRO A 46 -10.79 1.04 -16.27
N ASP A 47 -12.08 1.34 -16.17
CA ASP A 47 -12.61 2.71 -16.31
C ASP A 47 -12.85 3.38 -14.95
N GLY A 48 -12.78 2.61 -13.86
CA GLY A 48 -13.02 3.07 -12.50
C GLY A 48 -11.81 3.73 -11.86
N SER A 49 -12.04 4.42 -10.75
CA SER A 49 -10.95 5.04 -9.98
C SER A 49 -11.21 5.03 -8.47
N LEU A 50 -10.13 5.05 -7.69
CA LEU A 50 -10.18 5.18 -6.24
C LEU A 50 -9.38 6.42 -5.81
N THR A 51 -10.04 7.35 -5.14
CA THR A 51 -9.39 8.52 -4.52
C THR A 51 -9.58 8.49 -3.01
N ILE A 52 -8.48 8.57 -2.26
CA ILE A 52 -8.47 8.60 -0.79
C ILE A 52 -7.70 9.86 -0.35
N ASP A 53 -8.34 10.70 0.45
CA ASP A 53 -7.72 11.91 0.97
C ASP A 53 -7.96 12.06 2.49
N LYS A 54 -6.94 12.51 3.24
CA LYS A 54 -7.04 12.84 4.68
C LYS A 54 -7.74 11.75 5.52
N SER A 55 -7.51 10.49 5.19
CA SER A 55 -8.18 9.35 5.85
C SER A 55 -7.19 8.50 6.64
N THR A 56 -7.69 7.79 7.64
CA THR A 56 -6.86 6.93 8.51
C THR A 56 -7.25 5.47 8.36
N PHE A 57 -6.25 4.62 8.22
CA PHE A 57 -6.36 3.16 8.11
C PHE A 57 -5.54 2.54 9.24
N SER A 58 -6.20 2.01 10.27
CA SER A 58 -5.52 1.50 11.46
C SER A 58 -6.00 0.11 11.86
N ARG A 59 -5.05 -0.76 12.22
CA ARG A 59 -5.32 -2.13 12.69
C ARG A 59 -6.20 -2.94 11.72
N LEU A 60 -5.84 -2.86 10.44
CA LEU A 60 -6.47 -3.58 9.33
C LEU A 60 -5.55 -4.67 8.81
N GLY A 61 -6.10 -5.57 8.03
CA GLY A 61 -5.41 -6.72 7.48
C GLY A 61 -5.62 -7.98 8.30
N THR A 62 -5.44 -9.12 7.65
CA THR A 62 -5.34 -10.45 8.28
C THR A 62 -4.75 -11.43 7.27
N CYS A 63 -4.05 -12.46 7.74
CA CYS A 63 -3.56 -13.57 6.92
C CYS A 63 -4.17 -14.92 7.35
N GLU A 64 -5.31 -14.90 8.03
CA GLU A 64 -5.99 -16.10 8.52
C GLU A 64 -6.84 -16.80 7.45
N GLY A 65 -7.17 -16.10 6.37
CA GLY A 65 -8.05 -16.62 5.32
C GLY A 65 -7.37 -17.58 4.34
N PRO A 66 -8.12 -18.52 3.77
CA PRO A 66 -7.58 -19.50 2.81
C PRO A 66 -7.18 -18.87 1.47
N GLY A 67 -7.66 -17.68 1.14
CA GLY A 67 -7.37 -16.95 -0.10
C GLY A 67 -6.14 -16.04 -0.04
N GLY A 68 -5.33 -16.12 1.03
CA GLY A 68 -4.20 -15.21 1.27
C GLY A 68 -4.54 -14.07 2.21
N CYS A 69 -3.65 -13.08 2.28
CA CYS A 69 -3.84 -11.97 3.21
C CYS A 69 -4.81 -10.92 2.69
N ALA A 70 -5.65 -10.41 3.59
CA ALA A 70 -6.39 -9.17 3.41
C ALA A 70 -5.49 -7.96 3.71
N HIS A 71 -5.82 -6.78 3.18
CA HIS A 71 -4.98 -5.60 3.15
C HIS A 71 -5.69 -4.38 3.77
N SER A 72 -4.95 -3.33 4.13
CA SER A 72 -5.63 -2.09 4.55
C SER A 72 -6.42 -1.48 3.40
N VAL A 73 -5.81 -1.40 2.21
CA VAL A 73 -6.48 -1.04 0.95
C VAL A 73 -6.04 -2.03 -0.12
N TYR A 74 -7.00 -2.68 -0.76
CA TYR A 74 -6.78 -3.45 -1.97
C TYR A 74 -7.58 -2.84 -3.11
N ALA A 75 -6.88 -2.29 -4.08
CA ALA A 75 -7.45 -1.82 -5.34
C ALA A 75 -7.19 -2.86 -6.44
N GLY A 76 -8.26 -3.34 -7.06
CA GLY A 76 -8.21 -4.18 -8.25
C GLY A 76 -7.64 -3.43 -9.44
N ASP A 77 -7.83 -3.98 -10.63
CA ASP A 77 -7.40 -3.37 -11.88
C ASP A 77 -8.31 -2.19 -12.21
N LEU A 78 -7.88 -0.98 -11.82
CA LEU A 78 -8.56 0.28 -12.03
C LEU A 78 -7.73 1.16 -12.98
N ALA A 79 -8.36 2.17 -13.61
CA ALA A 79 -7.65 3.19 -14.36
C ALA A 79 -6.65 3.96 -13.49
N ALA A 80 -7.06 4.32 -12.27
CA ALA A 80 -6.20 5.10 -11.38
C ALA A 80 -6.52 4.92 -9.90
N VAL A 81 -5.46 4.97 -9.07
CA VAL A 81 -5.56 5.08 -7.61
C VAL A 81 -4.80 6.32 -7.14
N THR A 82 -5.47 7.17 -6.38
CA THR A 82 -4.88 8.37 -5.76
C THR A 82 -5.05 8.30 -4.26
N VAL A 83 -3.94 8.36 -3.51
CA VAL A 83 -3.94 8.38 -2.04
C VAL A 83 -3.12 9.57 -1.58
N THR A 84 -3.77 10.50 -0.89
CA THR A 84 -3.11 11.73 -0.45
C THR A 84 -3.37 12.01 1.03
N ARG A 85 -2.37 12.59 1.72
CA ARG A 85 -2.49 13.12 3.09
C ARG A 85 -3.15 12.15 4.09
N SER A 86 -2.96 10.86 3.87
CA SER A 86 -3.61 9.79 4.63
C SER A 86 -2.61 9.04 5.51
N ARG A 87 -3.12 8.36 6.52
CA ARG A 87 -2.33 7.61 7.50
C ARG A 87 -2.68 6.14 7.48
N PHE A 88 -1.66 5.32 7.41
CA PHE A 88 -1.72 3.87 7.52
C PHE A 88 -0.89 3.44 8.71
N GLU A 89 -1.46 2.69 9.66
CA GLU A 89 -0.76 2.32 10.88
C GLU A 89 -1.20 0.99 11.48
N ALA A 90 -0.27 0.36 12.20
CA ALA A 90 -0.55 -0.79 13.06
C ALA A 90 -1.30 -1.93 12.33
N GLY A 91 -0.96 -2.23 11.09
CA GLY A 91 -1.55 -3.31 10.28
C GLY A 91 -1.47 -4.66 11.00
N ARG A 92 -2.41 -5.57 10.68
CA ARG A 92 -2.52 -6.92 11.29
C ARG A 92 -2.34 -8.04 10.26
N GLY A 93 -1.65 -7.77 9.18
CA GLY A 93 -1.38 -8.67 8.07
C GLY A 93 -1.49 -7.98 6.72
N GLY A 94 -0.95 -8.59 5.69
CA GLY A 94 -0.97 -8.08 4.32
C GLY A 94 -0.28 -6.74 4.13
N HIS A 95 -0.59 -6.08 3.03
CA HIS A 95 -0.02 -4.79 2.65
C HIS A 95 -0.85 -3.63 3.20
N TYR A 96 -0.23 -2.46 3.37
CA TYR A 96 -1.00 -1.24 3.67
C TYR A 96 -1.74 -0.74 2.44
N LEU A 97 -1.06 -0.67 1.29
CA LEU A 97 -1.68 -0.34 0.00
C LEU A 97 -1.24 -1.37 -1.05
N LYS A 98 -2.18 -2.19 -1.52
CA LYS A 98 -1.98 -3.05 -2.69
C LYS A 98 -2.83 -2.51 -3.82
N SER A 99 -2.22 -2.22 -4.98
CA SER A 99 -2.91 -1.64 -6.12
C SER A 99 -2.51 -2.32 -7.43
N ARG A 100 -3.50 -2.79 -8.17
CA ARG A 100 -3.34 -3.31 -9.52
C ARG A 100 -3.67 -2.27 -10.59
N ALA A 101 -3.96 -1.03 -10.20
CA ALA A 101 -4.32 0.04 -11.13
C ALA A 101 -3.19 0.42 -12.07
N GLU A 102 -3.54 0.83 -13.29
CA GLU A 102 -2.59 1.30 -14.30
C GLU A 102 -1.80 2.53 -13.83
N LYS A 103 -2.49 3.45 -13.15
CA LYS A 103 -1.88 4.71 -12.65
C LYS A 103 -1.97 4.82 -11.15
N ILE A 104 -0.90 5.31 -10.54
CA ILE A 104 -0.80 5.52 -9.09
C ILE A 104 -0.34 6.93 -8.75
N ALA A 105 -0.98 7.55 -7.75
CA ALA A 105 -0.49 8.76 -7.10
C ALA A 105 -0.57 8.57 -5.59
N VAL A 106 0.58 8.42 -4.92
CA VAL A 106 0.66 8.25 -3.45
C VAL A 106 1.50 9.38 -2.91
N LEU A 107 0.82 10.43 -2.39
CA LEU A 107 1.48 11.71 -2.12
C LEU A 107 1.19 12.21 -0.69
N GLY A 108 2.26 12.49 0.07
CA GLY A 108 2.16 13.11 1.38
C GLY A 108 1.48 12.24 2.44
N ASN A 109 1.67 10.93 2.39
CA ASN A 109 1.08 9.99 3.33
C ASN A 109 2.06 9.54 4.41
N SER A 110 1.52 8.94 5.48
CA SER A 110 2.29 8.27 6.53
C SER A 110 1.96 6.76 6.53
N PHE A 111 3.00 5.92 6.47
CA PHE A 111 2.94 4.48 6.60
C PHE A 111 3.73 4.07 7.85
N ASP A 112 3.06 3.97 8.99
CA ASP A 112 3.68 3.65 10.28
C ASP A 112 3.41 2.20 10.67
N ASP A 113 4.39 1.36 10.39
CA ASP A 113 4.34 -0.06 10.72
C ASP A 113 5.00 -0.39 12.07
N SER A 114 5.38 0.61 12.87
CA SER A 114 6.08 0.40 14.15
C SER A 114 5.31 -0.49 15.13
N ALA A 115 3.98 -0.44 15.10
CA ALA A 115 3.07 -1.29 15.86
C ALA A 115 2.39 -2.36 14.98
N GLY A 116 2.85 -2.58 13.76
CA GLY A 116 2.35 -3.60 12.84
C GLY A 116 2.63 -5.01 13.32
N ARG A 117 1.81 -5.97 12.87
CA ARG A 117 1.96 -7.40 13.17
C ARG A 117 1.74 -8.23 11.93
N ALA A 118 2.70 -9.08 11.59
CA ALA A 118 2.68 -9.95 10.42
C ALA A 118 2.35 -9.19 9.11
N THR A 119 2.76 -7.92 9.02
CA THR A 119 2.53 -7.08 7.85
C THR A 119 3.51 -7.42 6.73
N ASN A 120 3.12 -7.13 5.50
CA ASN A 120 3.94 -7.30 4.32
C ASN A 120 4.49 -5.93 3.84
N TYR A 121 4.57 -5.67 2.55
CA TYR A 121 5.06 -4.39 2.01
C TYR A 121 4.12 -3.23 2.35
N MET A 122 4.66 -2.02 2.39
CA MET A 122 3.84 -0.82 2.63
C MET A 122 3.07 -0.43 1.38
N ILE A 123 3.71 -0.50 0.21
CA ILE A 123 3.07 -0.33 -1.09
C ILE A 123 3.44 -1.53 -1.95
N ASP A 124 2.42 -2.19 -2.49
CA ASP A 124 2.58 -3.28 -3.45
C ASP A 124 1.85 -2.93 -4.75
N LEU A 125 2.59 -2.89 -5.86
CA LEU A 125 2.08 -2.68 -7.21
C LEU A 125 2.25 -3.98 -8.01
N PRO A 126 1.43 -5.02 -7.74
CA PRO A 126 1.72 -6.38 -8.19
C PRO A 126 1.77 -6.54 -9.70
N GLY A 127 1.02 -5.76 -10.45
CA GLY A 127 1.02 -5.74 -11.91
C GLY A 127 1.89 -4.66 -12.55
N GLY A 128 2.61 -3.87 -11.75
CA GLY A 128 3.24 -2.64 -12.20
C GLY A 128 2.25 -1.48 -12.22
N ALA A 129 2.75 -0.25 -12.31
CA ALA A 129 1.95 0.97 -12.49
C ALA A 129 2.85 2.11 -12.95
N SER A 130 2.29 3.12 -13.61
CA SER A 130 2.93 4.40 -13.88
C SER A 130 2.43 5.48 -12.90
N GLY A 131 3.13 6.60 -12.78
CA GLY A 131 2.68 7.72 -11.93
C GLY A 131 3.73 8.17 -10.90
N ARG A 132 3.30 8.45 -9.66
CA ARG A 132 4.20 9.06 -8.67
C ARG A 132 3.93 8.59 -7.23
N ILE A 133 5.01 8.28 -6.51
CA ILE A 133 5.05 8.00 -5.06
C ILE A 133 6.02 9.01 -4.44
N ALA A 134 5.49 10.03 -3.76
CA ALA A 134 6.34 11.11 -3.29
C ALA A 134 5.86 11.73 -1.98
N ASP A 135 6.80 12.37 -1.29
CA ASP A 135 6.55 13.15 -0.07
C ASP A 135 5.94 12.29 1.06
N ASN A 136 6.14 10.96 1.04
CA ASN A 136 5.61 10.06 2.05
C ASN A 136 6.63 9.78 3.15
N TRP A 137 6.12 9.46 4.32
CA TRP A 137 6.89 9.00 5.46
C TRP A 137 6.61 7.52 5.73
N PHE A 138 7.67 6.71 5.82
CA PHE A 138 7.61 5.28 6.02
C PHE A 138 8.41 4.85 7.25
N VAL A 139 7.82 4.01 8.11
CA VAL A 139 8.53 3.31 9.17
C VAL A 139 8.25 1.81 9.05
N GLN A 140 9.27 1.01 8.79
CA GLN A 140 9.15 -0.44 8.80
C GLN A 140 9.28 -0.97 10.23
N GLY A 141 8.27 -1.71 10.68
CA GLY A 141 8.22 -2.33 12.00
C GLY A 141 9.01 -3.65 12.10
N ALA A 142 9.11 -4.16 13.32
CA ALA A 142 9.89 -5.36 13.62
C ALA A 142 9.08 -6.68 13.49
N ASN A 143 7.77 -6.62 13.29
CA ASN A 143 6.94 -7.81 13.16
C ASN A 143 6.34 -7.89 11.75
N LYS A 144 7.09 -8.50 10.86
CA LYS A 144 6.77 -8.58 9.42
C LYS A 144 6.62 -10.02 8.97
N GLU A 145 5.63 -10.29 8.13
CA GLU A 145 5.60 -11.48 7.29
C GLU A 145 6.72 -11.41 6.23
N ASN A 146 6.85 -10.23 5.61
CA ASN A 146 7.91 -9.98 4.63
C ASN A 146 8.51 -8.59 4.83
N HIS A 147 9.79 -8.55 5.08
CA HIS A 147 10.56 -7.33 5.35
C HIS A 147 11.54 -6.96 4.23
N SER A 148 11.52 -7.67 3.10
CA SER A 148 12.54 -7.54 2.05
C SER A 148 12.48 -6.20 1.31
N ALA A 149 11.33 -5.52 1.31
CA ALA A 149 11.15 -4.23 0.67
C ALA A 149 10.12 -3.34 1.38
N PHE A 150 10.13 -2.05 1.06
CA PHE A 150 9.09 -1.09 1.42
C PHE A 150 8.05 -0.99 0.31
N ILE A 151 8.51 -0.84 -0.93
CA ILE A 151 7.70 -0.70 -2.14
C ILE A 151 8.08 -1.80 -3.10
N THR A 152 7.09 -2.49 -3.67
CA THR A 152 7.31 -3.50 -4.71
C THR A 152 6.63 -3.11 -6.00
N VAL A 153 7.30 -3.39 -7.14
CA VAL A 153 6.83 -3.05 -8.48
C VAL A 153 6.87 -4.29 -9.35
N ALA A 154 5.70 -4.73 -9.82
CA ALA A 154 5.46 -5.89 -10.68
C ALA A 154 5.95 -7.26 -10.13
N PRO A 155 5.84 -7.57 -8.82
CA PRO A 155 6.26 -8.88 -8.30
C PRO A 155 5.38 -10.05 -8.75
N GLU A 156 4.17 -9.81 -9.20
CA GLU A 156 3.25 -10.85 -9.70
C GLU A 156 3.18 -10.88 -11.25
N GLY A 157 4.11 -10.19 -11.92
CA GLY A 157 4.17 -10.05 -13.36
C GLY A 157 3.80 -8.64 -13.83
N LYS A 158 4.03 -8.34 -15.11
CA LYS A 158 3.85 -7.00 -15.66
C LYS A 158 2.55 -6.93 -16.44
N ALA A 159 1.47 -6.47 -15.81
CA ALA A 159 0.22 -6.14 -16.47
C ALA A 159 0.25 -4.71 -17.07
N HIS A 160 0.85 -3.77 -16.33
CA HIS A 160 0.98 -2.37 -16.74
C HIS A 160 2.44 -1.95 -16.81
N SER A 161 2.74 -0.97 -17.69
CA SER A 161 4.07 -0.38 -17.76
C SER A 161 4.36 0.45 -16.52
N SER A 162 5.54 0.27 -15.95
CA SER A 162 6.09 1.11 -14.89
C SER A 162 7.10 2.12 -15.41
N ALA A 163 7.23 2.26 -16.73
CA ALA A 163 8.16 3.21 -17.33
C ALA A 163 7.84 4.64 -16.88
N GLY A 164 8.84 5.28 -16.29
CA GLY A 164 8.70 6.64 -15.78
C GLY A 164 7.97 6.78 -14.45
N LEU A 165 7.61 5.70 -13.75
CA LEU A 165 7.15 5.78 -12.36
C LEU A 165 8.17 6.55 -11.53
N VAL A 166 7.73 7.66 -10.94
CA VAL A 166 8.59 8.57 -10.15
C VAL A 166 8.46 8.24 -8.68
N ILE A 167 9.60 8.01 -7.99
CA ILE A 167 9.63 7.75 -6.55
C ILE A 167 10.67 8.69 -5.93
N GLU A 168 10.21 9.74 -5.24
CA GLU A 168 11.09 10.81 -4.76
C GLU A 168 10.57 11.52 -3.51
N ASN A 169 11.45 12.25 -2.84
CA ASN A 169 11.16 13.04 -1.63
C ASN A 169 10.50 12.25 -0.49
N ASN A 170 10.68 10.94 -0.45
CA ASN A 170 10.17 10.12 0.64
C ASN A 170 11.21 10.02 1.77
N ASP A 171 10.72 9.86 3.00
CA ASP A 171 11.55 9.54 4.19
C ASP A 171 11.22 8.11 4.63
N ALA A 172 12.19 7.20 4.56
CA ALA A 172 11.99 5.79 4.90
C ALA A 172 12.97 5.35 6.00
N ARG A 173 12.40 4.82 7.09
CA ARG A 173 13.12 4.46 8.30
C ARG A 173 12.74 3.09 8.81
N PHE A 174 13.56 2.57 9.74
CA PHE A 174 13.25 1.40 10.54
C PHE A 174 12.77 1.82 11.92
N ALA A 175 11.81 1.09 12.47
CA ALA A 175 11.45 1.20 13.88
C ALA A 175 12.62 0.73 14.77
N PRO A 176 12.69 1.15 16.03
CA PRO A 176 13.67 0.64 16.97
C PRO A 176 13.65 -0.89 17.06
N GLY A 177 14.84 -1.51 17.08
CA GLY A 177 15.00 -2.97 17.18
C GLY A 177 15.01 -3.72 15.86
N VAL A 178 14.73 -3.07 14.73
CA VAL A 178 14.86 -3.68 13.40
C VAL A 178 16.35 -3.79 13.04
N SER A 179 16.82 -5.02 12.77
CA SER A 179 18.25 -5.28 12.51
C SER A 179 18.56 -5.82 11.11
N TRP A 180 17.55 -6.25 10.36
CA TRP A 180 17.74 -6.80 9.01
C TRP A 180 17.92 -5.70 7.95
N PRO A 181 18.58 -6.02 6.83
CA PRO A 181 18.60 -5.16 5.67
C PRO A 181 17.25 -5.24 4.94
N SER A 182 16.91 -4.16 4.21
CA SER A 182 15.74 -4.09 3.35
C SER A 182 16.03 -3.25 2.13
N THR A 183 15.14 -3.28 1.16
CA THR A 183 15.23 -2.45 -0.04
C THR A 183 14.06 -1.45 -0.06
N PHE A 184 14.33 -0.19 -0.37
CA PHE A 184 13.26 0.80 -0.47
C PHE A 184 12.33 0.47 -1.64
N VAL A 185 12.89 0.20 -2.84
CA VAL A 185 12.14 -0.19 -4.03
C VAL A 185 12.66 -1.50 -4.59
N ALA A 186 11.89 -2.58 -4.51
CA ALA A 186 12.17 -3.83 -5.21
C ALA A 186 11.38 -3.89 -6.52
N ASP A 187 12.08 -4.06 -7.65
CA ASP A 187 11.53 -3.89 -9.00
C ASP A 187 11.70 -5.12 -9.87
N TRP A 188 10.59 -5.73 -10.27
CA TRP A 188 10.50 -6.84 -11.23
C TRP A 188 10.00 -6.40 -12.60
N SER A 189 9.62 -5.12 -12.79
CA SER A 189 9.00 -4.65 -14.03
C SER A 189 9.93 -4.67 -15.24
N GLY A 190 11.23 -4.56 -15.00
CA GLY A 190 12.21 -4.35 -16.07
C GLY A 190 12.18 -2.96 -16.70
N ASP A 191 11.24 -2.11 -16.31
CA ASP A 191 11.06 -0.78 -16.86
C ASP A 191 12.02 0.26 -16.24
N PRO A 192 12.29 1.38 -16.94
CA PRO A 192 13.08 2.49 -16.39
C PRO A 192 12.25 3.29 -15.38
N LEU A 193 12.40 2.99 -14.09
CA LEU A 193 11.85 3.81 -13.01
C LEU A 193 12.70 5.06 -12.78
N LYS A 194 12.08 6.16 -12.38
CA LYS A 194 12.75 7.41 -11.98
C LYS A 194 12.80 7.50 -10.45
N ILE A 195 13.91 7.03 -9.87
CA ILE A 195 14.13 7.16 -8.43
C ILE A 195 14.90 8.47 -8.19
N GLY A 196 14.20 9.46 -7.64
CA GLY A 196 14.78 10.75 -7.27
C GLY A 196 15.42 10.71 -5.87
N ALA A 197 15.69 11.90 -5.32
CA ALA A 197 16.21 12.02 -3.96
C ALA A 197 15.18 11.52 -2.95
N ASN A 198 15.59 10.62 -2.05
CA ASN A 198 14.82 10.13 -0.92
C ASN A 198 15.73 10.10 0.32
N THR A 199 15.18 10.36 1.49
CA THR A 199 15.89 10.22 2.77
C THR A 199 15.72 8.79 3.27
N LEU A 200 16.78 8.00 3.24
CA LEU A 200 16.75 6.59 3.58
C LEU A 200 17.61 6.29 4.81
N ALA A 201 17.09 5.44 5.69
CA ALA A 201 17.86 4.95 6.84
C ALA A 201 19.11 4.17 6.40
N ALA A 202 20.14 4.15 7.24
CA ALA A 202 21.28 3.26 7.06
C ALA A 202 20.81 1.80 6.90
N LYS A 203 21.46 1.03 6.04
CA LYS A 203 21.11 -0.37 5.67
C LYS A 203 19.84 -0.52 4.81
N LEU A 204 19.24 0.56 4.35
CA LEU A 204 18.16 0.53 3.39
C LEU A 204 18.73 0.78 1.98
N ALA A 205 18.76 -0.25 1.15
CA ALA A 205 19.17 -0.11 -0.24
C ALA A 205 18.13 0.72 -1.02
N VAL A 206 18.58 1.60 -1.91
CA VAL A 206 17.68 2.49 -2.67
C VAL A 206 16.75 1.69 -3.59
N LYS A 207 17.34 0.78 -4.37
CA LYS A 207 16.63 -0.03 -5.35
C LYS A 207 17.33 -1.37 -5.55
N GLU A 208 16.54 -2.41 -5.72
CA GLU A 208 16.98 -3.73 -6.15
C GLU A 208 16.17 -4.15 -7.38
N ARG A 209 16.84 -4.56 -8.44
CA ARG A 209 16.20 -5.18 -9.60
C ARG A 209 16.14 -6.68 -9.39
N ARG A 210 14.97 -7.27 -9.56
CA ARG A 210 14.71 -8.69 -9.35
C ARG A 210 14.18 -9.38 -10.60
#